data_db92c994e9e4f3b4ad434c373e3f0876
#
_entry.id   db92c994e9e4f3b4ad434c373e3f0876
#
_cell.length_a   1.000
_cell.length_b   1.000
_cell.length_c   1.000
_cell.angle_alpha   90.00
_cell.angle_beta   90.00
_cell.angle_gamma   90.00
#
_symmetry.space_group_name_H-M   'P 1'
#
loop_
_entity.id
_entity.type
_entity.pdbx_description
1 polymer ?
#
loop_
_entity_poly.entity_id
_entity_poly.type
_entity_poly.pdbx_seq_one_letter_code
_entity_poly.pdbx_strand_id
1 'polypeptide(L)'
;MLYAQVHLTLPAWVHEFVDPSAAYASDDDKVALAIALSKRNIEHGSGGPFGAVVFSPDHRIVSVGVNRVVPMSTSLAHAENVAYMLAQQRLQTFRINAMFAGPVTLATSSQPCCQCYGATVWAGIDRLLIGARAEDVMELTEFDEGPLPADWIGELNARGIEVVRD
;
A
#
# COMPACT_ATOMS: atom_id res chain seq x y z
N MET A 1 -30.32 -13.09 6.33
CA MET A 1 -29.65 -13.20 5.01
C MET A 1 -28.18 -12.88 5.20
N LEU A 2 -27.28 -13.68 4.61
CA LEU A 2 -25.85 -13.43 4.67
C LEU A 2 -25.44 -12.48 3.53
N TYR A 3 -24.46 -11.60 3.80
CA TYR A 3 -23.84 -10.81 2.75
C TYR A 3 -23.02 -11.73 1.84
N ALA A 4 -23.21 -11.60 0.54
CA ALA A 4 -22.54 -12.43 -0.47
C ALA A 4 -21.37 -11.71 -1.16
N GLN A 5 -21.22 -10.40 -0.97
CA GLN A 5 -20.23 -9.57 -1.64
C GLN A 5 -19.69 -8.49 -0.70
N VAL A 6 -18.42 -8.15 -0.90
CA VAL A 6 -17.79 -6.96 -0.33
C VAL A 6 -17.36 -6.06 -1.49
N HIS A 7 -17.83 -4.84 -1.49
CA HIS A 7 -17.45 -3.84 -2.48
C HIS A 7 -16.35 -2.96 -1.91
N LEU A 8 -15.18 -2.98 -2.52
CA LEU A 8 -14.06 -2.12 -2.18
C LEU A 8 -13.86 -1.10 -3.31
N THR A 9 -13.96 0.18 -3.00
CA THR A 9 -13.88 1.25 -4.00
C THR A 9 -12.90 2.33 -3.60
N LEU A 10 -12.19 2.86 -4.60
CA LEU A 10 -11.42 4.10 -4.44
C LEU A 10 -12.38 5.31 -4.48
N PRO A 11 -12.07 6.39 -3.76
CA PRO A 11 -12.78 7.66 -3.92
C PRO A 11 -12.60 8.22 -5.32
N ALA A 12 -13.60 8.94 -5.83
CA ALA A 12 -13.56 9.48 -7.21
C ALA A 12 -12.35 10.39 -7.48
N TRP A 13 -11.94 11.20 -6.48
CA TRP A 13 -10.80 12.10 -6.61
C TRP A 13 -9.47 11.39 -6.94
N VAL A 14 -9.32 10.11 -6.58
CA VAL A 14 -8.11 9.33 -6.90
C VAL A 14 -7.94 9.20 -8.41
N HIS A 15 -9.03 8.98 -9.15
CA HIS A 15 -9.02 8.86 -10.61
C HIS A 15 -8.69 10.18 -11.32
N GLU A 16 -8.98 11.30 -10.69
CA GLU A 16 -8.66 12.64 -11.21
C GLU A 16 -7.21 13.03 -10.88
N PHE A 17 -6.69 12.56 -9.73
CA PHE A 17 -5.37 12.93 -9.24
C PHE A 17 -4.24 12.09 -9.83
N VAL A 18 -4.46 10.79 -10.00
CA VAL A 18 -3.43 9.85 -10.42
C VAL A 18 -3.41 9.71 -11.94
N ASP A 19 -2.27 10.05 -12.55
CA ASP A 19 -2.03 9.74 -13.96
C ASP A 19 -1.49 8.30 -14.11
N PRO A 20 -2.31 7.36 -14.62
CA PRO A 20 -1.89 5.97 -14.77
C PRO A 20 -0.85 5.77 -15.88
N SER A 21 -0.62 6.78 -16.72
CA SER A 21 0.37 6.74 -17.81
C SER A 21 1.77 7.24 -17.37
N ALA A 22 1.85 7.93 -16.24
CA ALA A 22 3.11 8.43 -15.70
C ALA A 22 4.06 7.31 -15.28
N ALA A 23 5.36 7.56 -15.41
CA ALA A 23 6.41 6.70 -14.89
C ALA A 23 7.11 7.39 -13.71
N TYR A 24 7.37 6.63 -12.66
CA TYR A 24 7.99 7.10 -11.41
C TYR A 24 9.35 6.41 -11.24
N ALA A 25 10.40 6.97 -11.85
CA ALA A 25 11.69 6.32 -11.96
C ALA A 25 12.44 6.22 -10.62
N SER A 26 12.36 7.24 -9.77
CA SER A 26 13.02 7.24 -8.47
C SER A 26 12.15 6.64 -7.37
N ASP A 27 12.78 6.12 -6.32
CA ASP A 27 12.07 5.65 -5.14
C ASP A 27 11.40 6.81 -4.40
N ASP A 28 12.05 7.98 -4.37
CA ASP A 28 11.49 9.21 -3.78
C ASP A 28 10.19 9.62 -4.45
N ASP A 29 10.11 9.61 -5.79
CA ASP A 29 8.86 9.94 -6.51
C ASP A 29 7.73 8.95 -6.18
N LYS A 30 8.07 7.67 -6.04
CA LYS A 30 7.09 6.64 -5.67
C LYS A 30 6.53 6.85 -4.26
N VAL A 31 7.42 7.13 -3.30
CA VAL A 31 7.03 7.43 -1.91
C VAL A 31 6.28 8.75 -1.83
N ALA A 32 6.72 9.78 -2.56
CA ALA A 32 6.02 11.06 -2.62
C ALA A 32 4.58 10.93 -3.12
N LEU A 33 4.32 10.05 -4.10
CA LEU A 33 2.96 9.77 -4.55
C LEU A 33 2.12 9.11 -3.44
N ALA A 34 2.66 8.13 -2.72
CA ALA A 34 1.96 7.49 -1.61
C ALA A 34 1.63 8.50 -0.49
N ILE A 35 2.55 9.40 -0.16
CA ILE A 35 2.34 10.50 0.80
C ILE A 35 1.28 11.47 0.28
N ALA A 36 1.30 11.84 -0.99
CA ALA A 36 0.31 12.74 -1.57
C ALA A 36 -1.11 12.13 -1.53
N LEU A 37 -1.23 10.82 -1.78
CA LEU A 37 -2.50 10.08 -1.63
C LEU A 37 -3.00 10.10 -0.18
N SER A 38 -2.11 9.86 0.79
CA SER A 38 -2.39 9.93 2.23
C SER A 38 -2.98 11.28 2.62
N LYS A 39 -2.30 12.37 2.25
CA LYS A 39 -2.73 13.74 2.53
C LYS A 39 -4.10 14.06 1.91
N ARG A 40 -4.27 13.75 0.62
CA ARG A 40 -5.54 13.99 -0.08
C ARG A 40 -6.69 13.19 0.50
N ASN A 41 -6.44 11.97 0.99
CA ASN A 41 -7.48 11.16 1.61
C ASN A 41 -8.11 11.83 2.83
N ILE A 42 -7.29 12.56 3.62
CA ILE A 42 -7.77 13.39 4.74
C ILE A 42 -8.47 14.65 4.22
N GLU A 43 -7.86 15.38 3.27
CA GLU A 43 -8.41 16.63 2.73
C GLU A 43 -9.82 16.42 2.14
N HIS A 44 -10.07 15.27 1.53
CA HIS A 44 -11.37 14.90 0.99
C HIS A 44 -12.30 14.21 2.00
N GLY A 45 -11.88 14.02 3.25
CA GLY A 45 -12.68 13.31 4.25
C GLY A 45 -13.03 11.87 3.85
N SER A 46 -12.19 11.23 3.02
CA SER A 46 -12.51 9.94 2.41
C SER A 46 -11.89 8.73 3.10
N GLY A 47 -11.17 8.93 4.21
CA GLY A 47 -10.58 7.88 5.04
C GLY A 47 -9.40 8.38 5.87
N GLY A 48 -8.66 7.46 6.49
CA GLY A 48 -7.48 7.76 7.32
C GLY A 48 -6.25 8.22 6.52
N PRO A 49 -5.17 8.70 7.21
CA PRO A 49 -3.99 9.33 6.61
C PRO A 49 -2.99 8.33 6.03
N PHE A 50 -3.46 7.42 5.19
CA PHE A 50 -2.58 6.39 4.61
C PHE A 50 -2.84 6.24 3.12
N GLY A 51 -1.73 6.13 2.36
CA GLY A 51 -1.72 5.92 0.93
C GLY A 51 -0.66 4.90 0.54
N ALA A 52 -0.93 4.11 -0.49
CA ALA A 52 -0.03 3.09 -0.99
C ALA A 52 -0.15 2.92 -2.51
N VAL A 53 0.94 2.58 -3.17
CA VAL A 53 0.99 2.40 -4.63
C VAL A 53 1.82 1.18 -4.97
N VAL A 54 1.27 0.30 -5.81
CA VAL A 54 2.00 -0.82 -6.40
C VAL A 54 2.54 -0.40 -7.76
N PHE A 55 3.85 -0.58 -7.96
CA PHE A 55 4.55 -0.29 -9.21
C PHE A 55 5.09 -1.56 -9.85
N SER A 56 4.98 -1.62 -11.17
CA SER A 56 5.63 -2.63 -12.01
C SER A 56 7.15 -2.39 -12.15
N PRO A 57 7.93 -3.36 -12.66
CA PRO A 57 9.37 -3.20 -12.86
C PRO A 57 9.77 -2.04 -13.79
N ASP A 58 8.89 -1.63 -14.69
CA ASP A 58 9.08 -0.47 -15.58
C ASP A 58 8.59 0.85 -14.96
N HIS A 59 8.46 0.89 -13.62
CA HIS A 59 8.12 2.06 -12.82
C HIS A 59 6.74 2.67 -13.09
N ARG A 60 5.81 1.89 -13.62
CA ARG A 60 4.42 2.31 -13.87
C ARG A 60 3.49 1.87 -12.76
N ILE A 61 2.42 2.62 -12.58
CA ILE A 61 1.39 2.29 -11.59
C ILE A 61 0.60 1.04 -12.03
N VAL A 62 0.63 0.02 -11.19
CA VAL A 62 -0.25 -1.15 -11.29
C VAL A 62 -1.58 -0.86 -10.59
N SER A 63 -1.50 -0.34 -9.36
CA SER A 63 -2.68 0.04 -8.56
C SER A 63 -2.31 1.08 -7.53
N VAL A 64 -3.32 1.75 -7.00
CA VAL A 64 -3.21 2.63 -5.83
C VAL A 64 -4.19 2.22 -4.77
N GLY A 65 -3.89 2.57 -3.52
CA GLY A 65 -4.77 2.39 -2.38
C GLY A 65 -4.71 3.59 -1.46
N VAL A 66 -5.84 3.89 -0.84
CA VAL A 66 -5.95 4.81 0.28
C VAL A 66 -6.73 4.13 1.40
N ASN A 67 -6.53 4.56 2.64
CA ASN A 67 -7.25 3.97 3.76
C ASN A 67 -8.75 4.20 3.63
N ARG A 68 -9.52 3.11 3.70
CA ARG A 68 -10.98 3.09 3.54
C ARG A 68 -11.69 2.40 4.71
N VAL A 69 -11.01 2.24 5.85
CA VAL A 69 -11.52 1.49 7.01
C VAL A 69 -12.90 2.00 7.46
N VAL A 70 -12.98 3.28 7.80
CA VAL A 70 -14.24 3.88 8.28
C VAL A 70 -15.30 3.96 7.18
N PRO A 71 -15.01 4.52 6.00
CA PRO A 71 -16.03 4.62 4.93
C PRO A 71 -16.58 3.29 4.45
N MET A 72 -15.80 2.22 4.52
CA MET A 72 -16.18 0.89 4.06
C MET A 72 -16.59 -0.07 5.19
N SER A 73 -16.53 0.39 6.44
CA SER A 73 -16.87 -0.39 7.64
C SER A 73 -16.13 -1.73 7.70
N THR A 74 -14.84 -1.72 7.35
CA THR A 74 -13.99 -2.92 7.41
C THR A 74 -12.57 -2.57 7.84
N SER A 75 -12.07 -3.21 8.90
CA SER A 75 -10.69 -3.05 9.38
C SER A 75 -9.63 -3.53 8.38
N LEU A 76 -10.02 -4.29 7.36
CA LEU A 76 -9.10 -4.80 6.34
C LEU A 76 -8.75 -3.77 5.25
N ALA A 77 -9.51 -2.66 5.14
CA ALA A 77 -9.35 -1.67 4.10
C ALA A 77 -8.23 -0.65 4.39
N HIS A 78 -7.06 -1.11 4.85
CA HIS A 78 -5.84 -0.32 4.89
C HIS A 78 -5.35 0.00 3.48
N ALA A 79 -4.60 1.08 3.31
CA ALA A 79 -4.16 1.55 1.99
C ALA A 79 -3.40 0.48 1.20
N GLU A 80 -2.48 -0.23 1.83
CA GLU A 80 -1.70 -1.30 1.22
C GLU A 80 -2.60 -2.46 0.78
N ASN A 81 -3.52 -2.90 1.66
CA ASN A 81 -4.44 -3.99 1.32
C ASN A 81 -5.36 -3.61 0.17
N VAL A 82 -5.86 -2.36 0.14
CA VAL A 82 -6.64 -1.85 -0.99
C VAL A 82 -5.82 -1.90 -2.27
N ALA A 83 -4.57 -1.41 -2.24
CA ALA A 83 -3.68 -1.45 -3.39
C ALA A 83 -3.43 -2.89 -3.86
N TYR A 84 -3.17 -3.84 -2.95
CA TYR A 84 -2.96 -5.26 -3.29
C TYR A 84 -4.19 -5.89 -3.92
N MET A 85 -5.37 -5.72 -3.30
CA MET A 85 -6.60 -6.30 -3.83
C MET A 85 -6.92 -5.77 -5.23
N LEU A 86 -6.75 -4.46 -5.46
CA LEU A 86 -6.99 -3.85 -6.77
C LEU A 86 -5.95 -4.30 -7.82
N ALA A 87 -4.66 -4.45 -7.44
CA ALA A 87 -3.64 -5.01 -8.32
C ALA A 87 -3.97 -6.45 -8.72
N GLN A 88 -4.31 -7.29 -7.75
CA GLN A 88 -4.66 -8.68 -7.96
C GLN A 88 -5.90 -8.83 -8.87
N GLN A 89 -6.92 -8.01 -8.66
CA GLN A 89 -8.11 -8.00 -9.53
C GLN A 89 -7.77 -7.52 -10.95
N ARG A 90 -6.99 -6.45 -11.09
CA ARG A 90 -6.56 -5.95 -12.39
C ARG A 90 -5.76 -6.98 -13.18
N LEU A 91 -4.85 -7.68 -12.51
CA LEU A 91 -3.93 -8.64 -13.13
C LEU A 91 -4.49 -10.06 -13.18
N GLN A 92 -5.67 -10.30 -12.58
CA GLN A 92 -6.30 -11.62 -12.47
C GLN A 92 -5.35 -12.68 -11.88
N THR A 93 -4.63 -12.31 -10.81
CA THR A 93 -3.69 -13.16 -10.09
C THR A 93 -3.79 -12.95 -8.59
N PHE A 94 -3.51 -13.97 -7.79
CA PHE A 94 -3.37 -13.81 -6.34
C PHE A 94 -1.93 -13.43 -5.92
N ARG A 95 -0.95 -13.51 -6.85
CA ARG A 95 0.45 -13.18 -6.59
C ARG A 95 0.97 -12.21 -7.66
N ILE A 96 1.15 -10.95 -7.28
CA ILE A 96 1.38 -9.84 -8.20
C ILE A 96 2.69 -10.01 -8.98
N ASN A 97 3.80 -10.36 -8.31
CA ASN A 97 5.10 -10.50 -8.96
C ASN A 97 5.19 -11.66 -9.96
N ALA A 98 4.27 -12.63 -9.89
CA ALA A 98 4.21 -13.69 -10.88
C ALA A 98 3.88 -13.20 -12.30
N MET A 99 3.38 -11.99 -12.43
CA MET A 99 2.97 -11.37 -13.71
C MET A 99 4.07 -10.54 -14.37
N PHE A 100 5.24 -10.43 -13.74
CA PHE A 100 6.30 -9.54 -14.21
C PHE A 100 7.65 -10.27 -14.25
N ALA A 101 8.53 -9.85 -15.18
CA ALA A 101 9.89 -10.38 -15.29
C ALA A 101 10.92 -9.62 -14.44
N GLY A 102 10.48 -8.81 -13.48
CA GLY A 102 11.34 -8.02 -12.60
C GLY A 102 10.61 -7.64 -11.32
N PRO A 103 11.28 -6.88 -10.42
CA PRO A 103 10.78 -6.62 -9.09
C PRO A 103 9.53 -5.72 -9.10
N VAL A 104 8.52 -6.14 -8.35
CA VAL A 104 7.32 -5.36 -8.08
C VAL A 104 7.54 -4.59 -6.78
N THR A 105 7.25 -3.30 -6.82
CA THR A 105 7.48 -2.38 -5.69
C THR A 105 6.15 -1.94 -5.08
N LEU A 106 6.03 -2.02 -3.75
CA LEU A 106 5.06 -1.22 -3.00
C LEU A 106 5.75 0.01 -2.45
N ALA A 107 5.21 1.19 -2.70
CA ALA A 107 5.50 2.40 -1.92
C ALA A 107 4.32 2.70 -1.00
N THR A 108 4.59 2.92 0.28
CA THR A 108 3.58 3.27 1.28
C THR A 108 3.97 4.53 2.03
N SER A 109 2.95 5.32 2.43
CA SER A 109 3.17 6.59 3.15
C SER A 109 3.76 6.40 4.54
N SER A 110 3.55 5.23 5.15
CA SER A 110 4.08 4.86 6.47
C SER A 110 4.42 3.39 6.53
N GLN A 111 5.17 2.99 7.56
CA GLN A 111 5.51 1.60 7.82
C GLN A 111 4.24 0.74 7.87
N PRO A 112 4.23 -0.45 7.22
CA PRO A 112 3.10 -1.37 7.30
C PRO A 112 2.86 -1.88 8.71
N CYS A 113 1.61 -1.86 9.16
CA CYS A 113 1.18 -2.51 10.39
C CYS A 113 1.26 -4.04 10.29
N CYS A 114 1.03 -4.76 11.38
CA CYS A 114 1.09 -6.23 11.42
C CYS A 114 0.20 -6.90 10.35
N GLN A 115 -0.97 -6.33 10.04
CA GLN A 115 -1.87 -6.81 9.00
C GLN A 115 -1.27 -6.63 7.60
N CYS A 116 -0.77 -5.43 7.28
CA CYS A 116 -0.20 -5.10 5.99
C CYS A 116 1.16 -5.78 5.76
N TYR A 117 1.95 -5.97 6.82
CA TYR A 117 3.17 -6.78 6.80
C TYR A 117 2.89 -8.21 6.29
N GLY A 118 1.91 -8.89 6.87
CA GLY A 118 1.52 -10.22 6.43
C GLY A 118 1.00 -10.21 4.98
N ALA A 119 0.18 -9.22 4.63
CA ALA A 119 -0.36 -9.08 3.28
C ALA A 119 0.74 -8.85 2.23
N THR A 120 1.81 -8.09 2.55
CA THR A 120 2.96 -7.85 1.67
C THR A 120 3.62 -9.16 1.22
N VAL A 121 3.81 -10.11 2.16
CA VAL A 121 4.37 -11.43 1.86
C VAL A 121 3.48 -12.21 0.88
N TRP A 122 2.17 -12.24 1.14
CA TRP A 122 1.23 -13.04 0.33
C TRP A 122 0.88 -12.40 -1.00
N ALA A 123 0.85 -11.07 -1.08
CA ALA A 123 0.56 -10.37 -2.32
C ALA A 123 1.64 -10.55 -3.41
N GLY A 124 2.87 -10.88 -3.00
CA GLY A 124 4.00 -11.05 -3.90
C GLY A 124 4.60 -9.68 -4.28
N ILE A 125 5.14 -9.02 -3.28
CA ILE A 125 5.92 -7.79 -3.42
C ILE A 125 7.39 -8.14 -3.28
N ASP A 126 8.26 -7.53 -4.07
CA ASP A 126 9.71 -7.76 -4.05
C ASP A 126 10.46 -6.60 -3.40
N ARG A 127 9.91 -5.38 -3.44
CA ARG A 127 10.48 -4.18 -2.83
C ARG A 127 9.42 -3.40 -2.06
N LEU A 128 9.74 -3.03 -0.84
CA LEU A 128 8.87 -2.22 0.04
C LEU A 128 9.57 -0.89 0.34
N LEU A 129 8.99 0.21 -0.14
CA LEU A 129 9.45 1.57 0.13
C LEU A 129 8.55 2.23 1.17
N ILE A 130 9.15 2.75 2.24
CA ILE A 130 8.44 3.28 3.42
C ILE A 130 8.71 4.78 3.56
N GLY A 131 7.65 5.58 3.65
CA GLY A 131 7.74 7.03 3.87
C GLY A 131 8.03 7.40 5.33
N ALA A 132 7.07 7.18 6.23
CA ALA A 132 7.23 7.45 7.67
C ALA A 132 7.52 6.16 8.43
N ARG A 133 8.36 6.23 9.46
CA ARG A 133 8.60 5.11 10.37
C ARG A 133 7.46 4.94 11.36
N ALA A 134 7.32 3.74 11.95
CA ALA A 134 6.32 3.49 12.98
C ALA A 134 6.48 4.41 14.18
N GLU A 135 7.73 4.67 14.58
CA GLU A 135 8.05 5.56 15.69
C GLU A 135 7.50 6.97 15.47
N ASP A 136 7.65 7.51 14.25
CA ASP A 136 7.15 8.83 13.88
C ASP A 136 5.61 8.85 13.88
N VAL A 137 4.98 7.80 13.36
CA VAL A 137 3.51 7.67 13.34
C VAL A 137 2.95 7.59 14.76
N MET A 138 3.54 6.78 15.63
CA MET A 138 3.10 6.61 17.02
C MET A 138 3.33 7.86 17.87
N GLU A 139 4.39 8.64 17.59
CA GLU A 139 4.64 9.90 18.30
C GLU A 139 3.63 10.99 17.93
N LEU A 140 3.23 11.04 16.66
CA LEU A 140 2.39 12.11 16.10
C LEU A 140 0.90 11.78 16.05
N THR A 141 0.51 10.54 16.33
CA THR A 141 -0.87 10.06 16.19
C THR A 141 -1.24 9.08 17.30
N GLU A 142 -2.51 8.66 17.35
CA GLU A 142 -3.00 7.57 18.22
C GLU A 142 -2.91 6.18 17.56
N PHE A 143 -2.32 6.09 16.37
CA PHE A 143 -2.18 4.81 15.65
C PHE A 143 -0.97 4.03 16.14
N ASP A 144 -1.11 2.72 16.24
CA ASP A 144 -0.02 1.78 16.44
C ASP A 144 0.00 0.73 15.32
N GLU A 145 1.15 0.08 15.14
CA GLU A 145 1.35 -0.88 14.04
C GLU A 145 1.00 -2.32 14.45
N GLY A 146 0.55 -2.53 15.68
CA GLY A 146 0.27 -3.85 16.24
C GLY A 146 1.54 -4.71 16.39
N PRO A 147 1.36 -6.00 16.70
CA PRO A 147 2.50 -6.89 16.96
C PRO A 147 3.23 -7.26 15.68
N LEU A 148 4.47 -6.81 15.55
CA LEU A 148 5.42 -7.21 14.49
C LEU A 148 6.53 -8.10 15.07
N PRO A 149 7.17 -8.97 14.26
CA PRO A 149 8.41 -9.62 14.68
C PRO A 149 9.47 -8.58 15.08
N ALA A 150 10.31 -8.90 16.09
CA ALA A 150 11.35 -7.98 16.54
C ALA A 150 12.31 -7.59 15.39
N ASP A 151 12.64 -8.53 14.52
CA ASP A 151 13.40 -8.29 13.27
C ASP A 151 12.51 -8.45 12.04
N TRP A 152 11.44 -7.66 11.96
CA TRP A 152 10.47 -7.72 10.86
C TRP A 152 11.11 -7.43 9.49
N ILE A 153 12.16 -6.59 9.45
CA ILE A 153 12.89 -6.28 8.21
C ILE A 153 13.70 -7.51 7.77
N GLY A 154 14.46 -8.13 8.70
CA GLY A 154 15.21 -9.35 8.41
C GLY A 154 14.32 -10.49 7.95
N GLU A 155 13.11 -10.62 8.53
CA GLU A 155 12.12 -11.60 8.11
C GLU A 155 11.59 -11.36 6.68
N LEU A 156 11.38 -10.09 6.26
CA LEU A 156 11.03 -9.75 4.88
C LEU A 156 12.19 -10.02 3.92
N ASN A 157 13.40 -9.58 4.27
CA ASN A 157 14.61 -9.81 3.48
C ASN A 157 14.90 -11.31 3.27
N ALA A 158 14.70 -12.13 4.29
CA ALA A 158 14.84 -13.59 4.20
C ALA A 158 13.83 -14.22 3.22
N ARG A 159 12.74 -13.54 2.92
CA ARG A 159 11.72 -13.92 1.93
C ARG A 159 11.94 -13.29 0.55
N GLY A 160 13.06 -12.59 0.36
CA GLY A 160 13.39 -11.92 -0.89
C GLY A 160 12.69 -10.58 -1.09
N ILE A 161 12.16 -9.96 -0.03
CA ILE A 161 11.52 -8.65 -0.08
C ILE A 161 12.50 -7.60 0.45
N GLU A 162 13.03 -6.77 -0.44
CA GLU A 162 13.91 -5.65 -0.07
C GLU A 162 13.09 -4.57 0.66
N VAL A 163 13.56 -4.13 1.82
CA VAL A 163 12.94 -3.03 2.57
C VAL A 163 13.83 -1.80 2.49
N VAL A 164 13.27 -0.71 1.97
CA VAL A 164 13.91 0.60 1.88
C VAL A 164 13.14 1.59 2.74
N ARG A 165 13.83 2.19 3.70
CA ARG A 165 13.33 3.27 4.53
C ARG A 165 14.48 4.24 4.80
N ASP A 166 14.25 5.55 4.73
CA ASP A 166 15.23 6.66 4.84
C ASP A 166 16.08 6.88 3.59
#